data_9efaf6dc177ce6a39c51949a6eaca0d0
#
_entry.id   9efaf6dc177ce6a39c51949a6eaca0d0
#
_cell.length_a   1.000
_cell.length_b   1.000
_cell.length_c   1.000
_cell.angle_alpha   90.00
_cell.angle_beta   90.00
_cell.angle_gamma   90.00
#
_symmetry.space_group_name_H-M   'P 1'
#
loop_
_entity.id
_entity.type
_entity.pdbx_description
1 polymer ?
#
loop_
_entity_poly.entity_id
_entity_poly.type
_entity_poly.pdbx_seq_one_letter_code
_entity_poly.pdbx_strand_id
1 'polypeptide(L)'
;MINGFKVITLCGSTRFKEEFLEAQKRLTLEGNIVISVGLFGHSGDDVVWTDGVKDMLDRQHLAKIDLADEIYVINVGGYIGDSTRREIAYAEYKGKSITYLESCRKPSLYDNYDALGELYDAKRISDEDFEQAGRDFDKKRDEAIAEYNAYQGPWPYQWKNIDAVVCGVLQQHGIVSIDYHDIKDLYDADCVYEARIKGKGANDAEQLQSIIDTIRSEYLTQLHSSKKVAVTLCGSSNPSGLLEKLADCMDGFNVIWQTRKLSAEAKEMVLSLVYVL
;
A
#
# COMPACT_ATOMS: atom_id res chain seq x y z
N MET A 1 25.93 -3.28 -13.66
CA MET A 1 27.22 -3.83 -13.22
C MET A 1 28.37 -3.13 -13.98
N ILE A 2 29.42 -2.74 -13.30
CA ILE A 2 30.63 -2.10 -13.89
C ILE A 2 31.80 -3.06 -13.71
N ASN A 3 32.39 -3.51 -14.80
CA ASN A 3 33.51 -4.47 -14.80
C ASN A 3 33.28 -5.74 -13.96
N GLY A 4 32.03 -6.22 -13.91
CA GLY A 4 31.64 -7.39 -13.12
C GLY A 4 31.27 -7.09 -11.67
N PHE A 5 31.44 -5.87 -11.19
CA PHE A 5 31.02 -5.46 -9.86
C PHE A 5 29.61 -4.89 -9.88
N LYS A 6 28.80 -5.26 -8.88
CA LYS A 6 27.47 -4.69 -8.67
C LYS A 6 27.59 -3.29 -8.10
N VAL A 7 26.78 -2.37 -8.58
CA VAL A 7 26.71 -0.99 -8.08
C VAL A 7 25.52 -0.85 -7.14
N ILE A 8 25.76 -0.43 -5.91
CA ILE A 8 24.73 -0.28 -4.88
C ILE A 8 24.71 1.17 -4.41
N THR A 9 23.55 1.84 -4.49
CA THR A 9 23.35 3.16 -3.90
C THR A 9 22.68 3.03 -2.54
N LEU A 10 23.27 3.66 -1.50
CA LEU A 10 22.69 3.71 -0.16
C LEU A 10 21.62 4.81 -0.09
N CYS A 11 20.41 4.46 0.33
CA CYS A 11 19.28 5.36 0.53
C CYS A 11 18.86 5.35 2.01
N GLY A 12 18.38 6.47 2.55
CA GLY A 12 17.95 6.52 3.93
C GLY A 12 18.08 7.90 4.57
N SER A 13 17.60 8.03 5.81
CA SER A 13 17.75 9.28 6.54
C SER A 13 19.20 9.52 6.96
N THR A 14 19.74 10.70 6.65
CA THR A 14 21.11 11.12 7.01
C THR A 14 21.35 11.20 8.53
N ARG A 15 20.31 11.02 9.37
CA ARG A 15 20.45 10.85 10.83
C ARG A 15 21.16 9.57 11.22
N PHE A 16 21.15 8.54 10.37
CA PHE A 16 21.72 7.23 10.60
C PHE A 16 23.14 7.10 10.04
N LYS A 17 24.00 8.10 10.34
CA LYS A 17 25.36 8.19 9.78
C LYS A 17 26.22 6.95 10.05
N GLU A 18 26.15 6.40 11.26
CA GLU A 18 26.94 5.23 11.66
C GLU A 18 26.54 4.00 10.85
N GLU A 19 25.26 3.77 10.68
CA GLU A 19 24.71 2.64 9.92
C GLU A 19 25.02 2.77 8.43
N PHE A 20 25.02 3.99 7.88
CA PHE A 20 25.49 4.25 6.52
C PHE A 20 26.95 3.85 6.34
N LEU A 21 27.83 4.26 7.26
CA LEU A 21 29.27 3.95 7.20
C LEU A 21 29.52 2.45 7.37
N GLU A 22 28.79 1.78 8.26
CA GLU A 22 28.88 0.34 8.45
C GLU A 22 28.41 -0.43 7.22
N ALA A 23 27.23 -0.08 6.67
CA ALA A 23 26.71 -0.68 5.46
C ALA A 23 27.67 -0.46 4.27
N GLN A 24 28.21 0.75 4.09
CA GLN A 24 29.19 1.06 3.05
C GLN A 24 30.43 0.16 3.18
N LYS A 25 30.99 0.04 4.39
CA LYS A 25 32.17 -0.80 4.65
C LYS A 25 31.88 -2.27 4.34
N ARG A 26 30.78 -2.80 4.86
CA ARG A 26 30.37 -4.20 4.67
C ARG A 26 30.16 -4.53 3.20
N LEU A 27 29.32 -3.76 2.51
CA LEU A 27 29.00 -4.00 1.09
C LEU A 27 30.23 -3.85 0.18
N THR A 28 31.16 -2.94 0.51
CA THR A 28 32.44 -2.80 -0.22
C THR A 28 33.32 -4.04 -0.05
N LEU A 29 33.40 -4.59 1.17
CA LEU A 29 34.17 -5.82 1.45
C LEU A 29 33.54 -7.06 0.80
N GLU A 30 32.24 -7.03 0.54
CA GLU A 30 31.51 -8.05 -0.23
C GLU A 30 31.77 -7.94 -1.75
N GLY A 31 32.56 -6.96 -2.19
CA GLY A 31 32.95 -6.79 -3.59
C GLY A 31 32.01 -5.93 -4.42
N ASN A 32 31.25 -5.04 -3.80
CA ASN A 32 30.35 -4.13 -4.51
C ASN A 32 30.98 -2.73 -4.66
N ILE A 33 30.57 -2.00 -5.69
CA ILE A 33 30.79 -0.55 -5.80
C ILE A 33 29.66 0.13 -5.03
N VAL A 34 30.00 0.87 -3.97
CA VAL A 34 28.99 1.50 -3.10
C VAL A 34 29.00 3.02 -3.30
N ILE A 35 27.83 3.58 -3.60
CA ILE A 35 27.59 5.01 -3.72
C ILE A 35 26.77 5.46 -2.50
N SER A 36 27.32 6.38 -1.70
CA SER A 36 26.65 6.91 -0.49
C SER A 36 26.11 8.31 -0.70
N VAL A 37 25.37 8.84 0.29
CA VAL A 37 24.76 10.19 0.26
C VAL A 37 25.79 11.31 0.12
N GLY A 38 26.96 11.18 0.70
CA GLY A 38 28.06 12.16 0.62
C GLY A 38 28.05 13.22 1.73
N LEU A 39 26.86 13.64 2.22
CA LEU A 39 26.69 14.60 3.31
C LEU A 39 25.68 14.08 4.33
N PHE A 40 25.97 14.25 5.63
CA PHE A 40 25.14 13.83 6.75
C PHE A 40 24.63 15.05 7.53
N GLY A 41 23.87 15.90 6.86
CA GLY A 41 23.43 17.18 7.43
C GLY A 41 22.61 17.11 8.71
N HIS A 42 21.97 15.98 9.01
CA HIS A 42 21.28 15.74 10.29
C HIS A 42 22.20 15.18 11.37
N SER A 43 23.47 14.87 11.05
CA SER A 43 24.44 14.21 11.95
C SER A 43 25.76 14.96 12.06
N GLY A 44 25.72 16.29 11.93
CA GLY A 44 26.85 17.16 12.30
C GLY A 44 27.69 17.72 11.17
N ASP A 45 27.31 17.53 9.90
CA ASP A 45 27.94 18.29 8.83
C ASP A 45 27.35 19.70 8.82
N ASP A 46 28.21 20.75 8.99
CA ASP A 46 27.84 22.16 8.92
C ASP A 46 27.50 22.53 7.47
N VAL A 47 26.29 22.26 7.04
CA VAL A 47 25.81 22.61 5.70
C VAL A 47 24.75 23.72 5.81
N VAL A 48 24.95 24.80 5.05
CA VAL A 48 23.89 25.81 4.90
C VAL A 48 22.79 25.23 4.00
N TRP A 49 21.74 24.76 4.63
CA TRP A 49 20.57 24.22 3.96
C TRP A 49 19.72 25.36 3.39
N THR A 50 19.96 25.72 2.12
CA THR A 50 19.01 26.51 1.33
C THR A 50 18.15 25.60 0.49
N ASP A 51 16.95 26.03 0.09
CA ASP A 51 16.06 25.24 -0.77
C ASP A 51 16.75 24.78 -2.05
N GLY A 52 17.60 25.63 -2.64
CA GLY A 52 18.35 25.28 -3.84
C GLY A 52 19.41 24.21 -3.62
N VAL A 53 20.07 24.17 -2.45
CA VAL A 53 21.05 23.11 -2.11
C VAL A 53 20.33 21.80 -1.88
N LYS A 54 19.22 21.81 -1.18
CA LYS A 54 18.42 20.59 -0.97
C LYS A 54 17.93 20.01 -2.30
N ASP A 55 17.36 20.83 -3.17
CA ASP A 55 16.88 20.40 -4.49
C ASP A 55 18.02 19.79 -5.34
N MET A 56 19.18 20.43 -5.35
CA MET A 56 20.36 19.91 -6.05
C MET A 56 20.79 18.55 -5.50
N LEU A 57 20.85 18.36 -4.18
CA LEU A 57 21.24 17.10 -3.55
C LEU A 57 20.20 15.99 -3.82
N ASP A 58 18.91 16.30 -3.78
CA ASP A 58 17.85 15.34 -4.09
C ASP A 58 17.96 14.87 -5.56
N ARG A 59 18.16 15.79 -6.53
CA ARG A 59 18.38 15.41 -7.94
C ARG A 59 19.67 14.58 -8.13
N GLN A 60 20.75 14.97 -7.45
CA GLN A 60 22.00 14.22 -7.50
C GLN A 60 21.80 12.80 -6.95
N HIS A 61 20.94 12.63 -5.93
CA HIS A 61 20.69 11.32 -5.35
C HIS A 61 19.90 10.42 -6.31
N LEU A 62 18.89 10.95 -7.00
CA LEU A 62 18.18 10.21 -8.07
C LEU A 62 19.16 9.77 -9.18
N ALA A 63 20.09 10.64 -9.58
CA ALA A 63 21.12 10.27 -10.57
C ALA A 63 22.05 9.14 -10.05
N LYS A 64 22.34 9.08 -8.75
CA LYS A 64 23.06 7.94 -8.14
C LYS A 64 22.24 6.64 -8.21
N ILE A 65 20.93 6.71 -8.06
CA ILE A 65 20.02 5.57 -8.23
C ILE A 65 20.01 5.09 -9.69
N ASP A 66 20.04 6.02 -10.66
CA ASP A 66 20.13 5.65 -12.08
C ASP A 66 21.40 4.85 -12.40
N LEU A 67 22.52 5.21 -11.77
CA LEU A 67 23.81 4.51 -11.94
C LEU A 67 23.85 3.14 -11.27
N ALA A 68 22.95 2.87 -10.31
CA ALA A 68 22.97 1.66 -9.50
C ALA A 68 22.29 0.47 -10.19
N ASP A 69 22.71 -0.73 -9.84
CA ASP A 69 21.96 -1.97 -10.09
C ASP A 69 20.94 -2.22 -8.98
N GLU A 70 21.23 -1.70 -7.79
CA GLU A 70 20.43 -1.91 -6.58
C GLU A 70 20.48 -0.68 -5.67
N ILE A 71 19.41 -0.43 -4.92
CA ILE A 71 19.47 0.44 -3.75
C ILE A 71 19.47 -0.40 -2.47
N TYR A 72 20.24 0.06 -1.46
CA TYR A 72 20.25 -0.48 -0.11
C TYR A 72 19.69 0.56 0.86
N VAL A 73 18.52 0.26 1.45
CA VAL A 73 17.78 1.20 2.30
C VAL A 73 18.20 1.06 3.75
N ILE A 74 18.70 2.15 4.34
CA ILE A 74 19.06 2.26 5.76
C ILE A 74 17.80 2.66 6.53
N ASN A 75 17.05 1.67 7.04
CA ASN A 75 15.76 1.82 7.70
C ASN A 75 15.79 1.40 9.18
N VAL A 76 16.67 2.00 9.96
CA VAL A 76 16.84 1.71 11.38
C VAL A 76 15.52 1.84 12.15
N GLY A 77 15.14 0.80 12.91
CA GLY A 77 13.85 0.73 13.60
C GLY A 77 12.65 0.77 12.65
N GLY A 78 12.83 0.35 11.39
CA GLY A 78 11.80 0.40 10.35
C GLY A 78 11.52 1.80 9.80
N TYR A 79 12.27 2.84 10.22
CA TYR A 79 12.02 4.22 9.81
C TYR A 79 12.34 4.47 8.34
N ILE A 80 11.36 4.95 7.58
CA ILE A 80 11.48 5.43 6.20
C ILE A 80 10.89 6.84 6.13
N GLY A 81 11.74 7.85 5.91
CA GLY A 81 11.30 9.24 5.76
C GLY A 81 10.83 9.56 4.33
N ASP A 82 10.18 10.72 4.13
CA ASP A 82 9.57 11.11 2.85
C ASP A 82 10.56 11.09 1.67
N SER A 83 11.80 11.58 1.86
CA SER A 83 12.81 11.51 0.79
C SER A 83 13.13 10.07 0.43
N THR A 84 13.32 9.22 1.44
CA THR A 84 13.62 7.79 1.23
C THR A 84 12.45 7.05 0.58
N ARG A 85 11.20 7.39 0.94
CA ARG A 85 9.99 6.85 0.28
C ARG A 85 10.00 7.16 -1.22
N ARG A 86 10.30 8.41 -1.61
CA ARG A 86 10.42 8.81 -3.02
C ARG A 86 11.57 8.11 -3.73
N GLU A 87 12.72 7.92 -3.07
CA GLU A 87 13.87 7.17 -3.60
C GLU A 87 13.52 5.71 -3.87
N ILE A 88 12.79 5.07 -2.97
CA ILE A 88 12.30 3.69 -3.11
C ILE A 88 11.35 3.59 -4.31
N ALA A 89 10.35 4.47 -4.40
CA ALA A 89 9.40 4.50 -5.51
C ALA A 89 10.10 4.72 -6.86
N TYR A 90 11.07 5.63 -6.91
CA TYR A 90 11.88 5.89 -8.09
C TYR A 90 12.71 4.68 -8.50
N ALA A 91 13.37 4.03 -7.55
CA ALA A 91 14.16 2.83 -7.80
C ALA A 91 13.29 1.69 -8.33
N GLU A 92 12.09 1.49 -7.76
CA GLU A 92 11.13 0.49 -8.26
C GLU A 92 10.69 0.81 -9.69
N TYR A 93 10.33 2.06 -9.97
CA TYR A 93 9.97 2.51 -11.31
C TYR A 93 11.10 2.26 -12.32
N LYS A 94 12.36 2.53 -11.94
CA LYS A 94 13.55 2.25 -12.78
C LYS A 94 13.94 0.76 -12.81
N GLY A 95 13.16 -0.14 -12.21
CA GLY A 95 13.40 -1.59 -12.21
C GLY A 95 14.65 -2.02 -11.43
N LYS A 96 15.09 -1.21 -10.46
CA LYS A 96 16.24 -1.52 -9.61
C LYS A 96 15.85 -2.52 -8.52
N SER A 97 16.78 -3.37 -8.13
CA SER A 97 16.61 -4.21 -6.93
C SER A 97 16.61 -3.33 -5.68
N ILE A 98 15.81 -3.71 -4.68
CA ILE A 98 15.70 -2.98 -3.42
C ILE A 98 15.93 -3.95 -2.28
N THR A 99 16.92 -3.65 -1.43
CA THR A 99 17.21 -4.35 -0.19
C THR A 99 17.18 -3.39 0.99
N TYR A 100 16.88 -3.92 2.16
CA TYR A 100 16.71 -3.14 3.38
C TYR A 100 17.68 -3.61 4.45
N LEU A 101 18.13 -2.66 5.31
CA LEU A 101 18.95 -2.98 6.48
C LEU A 101 18.15 -3.86 7.45
N GLU A 102 16.92 -3.49 7.73
CA GLU A 102 16.00 -4.24 8.58
C GLU A 102 14.80 -4.70 7.77
N SER A 103 14.28 -5.88 8.10
CA SER A 103 13.06 -6.37 7.45
C SER A 103 11.93 -5.38 7.66
N CYS A 104 11.34 -4.92 6.58
CA CYS A 104 10.19 -4.05 6.62
C CYS A 104 9.21 -4.44 5.52
N ARG A 105 8.00 -3.94 5.66
CA ARG A 105 7.00 -4.08 4.64
C ARG A 105 7.35 -3.23 3.42
N LYS A 106 7.10 -3.78 2.24
CA LYS A 106 7.23 -3.02 0.98
C LYS A 106 6.15 -1.94 0.92
N PRO A 107 6.45 -0.75 0.39
CA PRO A 107 5.43 0.24 0.09
C PRO A 107 4.34 -0.33 -0.82
N SER A 108 3.11 0.18 -0.65
CA SER A 108 1.99 -0.23 -1.49
C SER A 108 2.13 0.30 -2.91
N LEU A 109 1.35 -0.28 -3.84
CA LEU A 109 1.25 0.21 -5.21
C LEU A 109 0.84 1.71 -5.24
N TYR A 110 -0.11 2.12 -4.40
CA TYR A 110 -0.59 3.50 -4.30
C TYR A 110 0.45 4.44 -3.69
N ASP A 111 1.11 4.04 -2.59
CA ASP A 111 2.17 4.87 -1.96
C ASP A 111 3.33 5.15 -2.93
N ASN A 112 3.70 4.15 -3.74
CA ASN A 112 4.75 4.31 -4.74
C ASN A 112 4.32 5.26 -5.86
N TYR A 113 3.08 5.14 -6.34
CA TYR A 113 2.56 6.04 -7.38
C TYR A 113 2.43 7.47 -6.88
N ASP A 114 1.93 7.70 -5.67
CA ASP A 114 1.86 9.01 -5.02
C ASP A 114 3.26 9.64 -4.86
N ALA A 115 4.25 8.83 -4.44
CA ALA A 115 5.62 9.29 -4.32
C ALA A 115 6.26 9.71 -5.66
N LEU A 116 5.90 9.03 -6.76
CA LEU A 116 6.30 9.43 -8.11
C LEU A 116 5.60 10.71 -8.53
N GLY A 117 4.33 10.91 -8.16
CA GLY A 117 3.60 12.16 -8.35
C GLY A 117 4.28 13.34 -7.66
N GLU A 118 4.74 13.17 -6.42
CA GLU A 118 5.51 14.18 -5.70
C GLU A 118 6.83 14.55 -6.42
N LEU A 119 7.52 13.55 -7.01
CA LEU A 119 8.74 13.80 -7.80
C LEU A 119 8.44 14.54 -9.10
N TYR A 120 7.32 14.25 -9.74
CA TYR A 120 6.85 14.93 -10.94
C TYR A 120 6.49 16.39 -10.66
N ASP A 121 5.71 16.66 -9.62
CA ASP A 121 5.34 18.02 -9.18
C ASP A 121 6.57 18.86 -8.84
N ALA A 122 7.58 18.23 -8.24
CA ALA A 122 8.88 18.84 -7.96
C ALA A 122 9.80 18.95 -9.20
N LYS A 123 9.34 18.56 -10.41
CA LYS A 123 10.09 18.56 -11.69
C LYS A 123 11.40 17.77 -11.61
N ARG A 124 11.38 16.63 -10.92
CA ARG A 124 12.52 15.73 -10.76
C ARG A 124 12.49 14.52 -11.66
N ILE A 125 11.32 14.22 -12.25
CA ILE A 125 11.15 13.26 -13.33
C ILE A 125 10.44 13.95 -14.50
N SER A 126 10.61 13.43 -15.70
CA SER A 126 10.04 13.99 -16.92
C SER A 126 8.54 13.65 -17.07
N ASP A 127 7.85 14.36 -17.95
CA ASP A 127 6.46 14.06 -18.34
C ASP A 127 6.37 12.63 -18.87
N GLU A 128 7.31 12.20 -19.70
CA GLU A 128 7.36 10.85 -20.26
C GLU A 128 7.54 9.77 -19.18
N ASP A 129 8.45 9.98 -18.22
CA ASP A 129 8.63 9.08 -17.09
C ASP A 129 7.36 8.96 -16.24
N PHE A 130 6.69 10.09 -15.97
CA PHE A 130 5.47 10.09 -15.16
C PHE A 130 4.30 9.43 -15.88
N GLU A 131 4.12 9.68 -17.19
CA GLU A 131 3.13 9.00 -18.01
C GLU A 131 3.39 7.48 -18.06
N GLN A 132 4.66 7.06 -18.16
CA GLN A 132 5.00 5.63 -18.13
C GLN A 132 4.71 5.03 -16.76
N ALA A 133 5.02 5.72 -15.67
CA ALA A 133 4.68 5.29 -14.32
C ALA A 133 3.16 5.11 -14.14
N GLY A 134 2.35 5.99 -14.73
CA GLY A 134 0.89 5.85 -14.75
C GLY A 134 0.41 4.59 -15.46
N ARG A 135 0.97 4.30 -16.64
CA ARG A 135 0.67 3.06 -17.37
C ARG A 135 1.06 1.80 -16.59
N ASP A 136 2.22 1.82 -15.94
CA ASP A 136 2.70 0.71 -15.13
C ASP A 136 1.85 0.51 -13.86
N PHE A 137 1.41 1.61 -13.23
CA PHE A 137 0.46 1.59 -12.12
C PHE A 137 -0.86 0.96 -12.54
N ASP A 138 -1.46 1.45 -13.64
CA ASP A 138 -2.73 0.93 -14.15
C ASP A 138 -2.65 -0.57 -14.45
N LYS A 139 -1.57 -1.02 -15.07
CA LYS A 139 -1.34 -2.43 -15.35
C LYS A 139 -1.26 -3.27 -14.07
N LYS A 140 -0.45 -2.87 -13.10
CA LYS A 140 -0.30 -3.57 -11.82
C LYS A 140 -1.62 -3.60 -11.03
N ARG A 141 -2.37 -2.49 -11.04
CA ARG A 141 -3.70 -2.38 -10.44
C ARG A 141 -4.69 -3.36 -11.07
N ASP A 142 -4.73 -3.41 -12.41
CA ASP A 142 -5.64 -4.30 -13.13
C ASP A 142 -5.29 -5.77 -12.90
N GLU A 143 -4.00 -6.13 -12.81
CA GLU A 143 -3.54 -7.45 -12.43
C GLU A 143 -3.99 -7.82 -10.99
N ALA A 144 -3.85 -6.90 -10.05
CA ALA A 144 -4.29 -7.07 -8.65
C ALA A 144 -5.82 -7.25 -8.57
N ILE A 145 -6.59 -6.46 -9.32
CA ILE A 145 -8.05 -6.60 -9.44
C ILE A 145 -8.44 -7.96 -10.04
N ALA A 146 -7.73 -8.41 -11.06
CA ALA A 146 -7.99 -9.71 -11.67
C ALA A 146 -7.75 -10.86 -10.67
N GLU A 147 -6.68 -10.80 -9.88
CA GLU A 147 -6.41 -11.76 -8.79
C GLU A 147 -7.55 -11.76 -7.77
N TYR A 148 -7.98 -10.57 -7.30
CA TYR A 148 -9.09 -10.45 -6.36
C TYR A 148 -10.40 -11.05 -6.89
N ASN A 149 -10.74 -10.76 -8.15
CA ASN A 149 -11.97 -11.23 -8.76
C ASN A 149 -11.95 -12.74 -9.09
N ALA A 150 -10.77 -13.30 -9.31
CA ALA A 150 -10.60 -14.73 -9.57
C ALA A 150 -10.87 -15.61 -8.34
N TYR A 151 -10.72 -15.06 -7.13
CA TYR A 151 -10.94 -15.84 -5.91
C TYR A 151 -12.43 -16.00 -5.58
N GLN A 152 -12.90 -17.23 -5.45
CA GLN A 152 -14.32 -17.57 -5.24
C GLN A 152 -14.59 -18.28 -3.90
N GLY A 153 -13.64 -18.30 -2.99
CA GLY A 153 -13.76 -18.96 -1.67
C GLY A 153 -12.91 -20.23 -1.56
N PRO A 154 -12.79 -20.88 -0.42
CA PRO A 154 -13.64 -20.73 0.79
C PRO A 154 -13.40 -19.44 1.58
N TRP A 155 -14.41 -19.01 2.32
CA TRP A 155 -14.38 -17.84 3.20
C TRP A 155 -14.40 -18.25 4.68
N PRO A 156 -13.74 -17.50 5.61
CA PRO A 156 -12.88 -16.33 5.36
C PRO A 156 -11.55 -16.73 4.68
N TYR A 157 -11.00 -15.82 3.91
CA TYR A 157 -9.73 -16.00 3.20
C TYR A 157 -8.68 -15.01 3.71
N GLN A 158 -7.47 -15.51 3.97
CA GLN A 158 -6.32 -14.68 4.32
C GLN A 158 -5.59 -14.27 3.03
N TRP A 159 -5.63 -12.98 2.73
CA TRP A 159 -4.94 -12.45 1.56
C TRP A 159 -3.43 -12.37 1.79
N LYS A 160 -2.67 -12.98 0.89
CA LYS A 160 -1.21 -12.84 0.86
C LYS A 160 -0.76 -11.61 0.07
N ASN A 161 -1.50 -11.30 -0.99
CA ASN A 161 -1.31 -10.11 -1.80
C ASN A 161 -2.27 -9.01 -1.32
N ILE A 162 -1.75 -8.06 -0.57
CA ILE A 162 -2.57 -6.96 -0.02
C ILE A 162 -3.03 -6.03 -1.13
N ASP A 163 -2.23 -5.79 -2.18
CA ASP A 163 -2.65 -4.99 -3.32
C ASP A 163 -3.91 -5.59 -3.97
N ALA A 164 -4.04 -6.92 -4.04
CA ALA A 164 -5.22 -7.55 -4.60
C ALA A 164 -6.49 -7.18 -3.83
N VAL A 165 -6.50 -7.29 -2.49
CA VAL A 165 -7.69 -6.95 -1.70
C VAL A 165 -7.96 -5.45 -1.69
N VAL A 166 -6.93 -4.61 -1.59
CA VAL A 166 -7.09 -3.15 -1.61
C VAL A 166 -7.63 -2.68 -2.96
N CYS A 167 -7.02 -3.07 -4.07
CA CYS A 167 -7.50 -2.73 -5.41
C CYS A 167 -8.89 -3.32 -5.67
N GLY A 168 -9.17 -4.53 -5.17
CA GLY A 168 -10.47 -5.18 -5.27
C GLY A 168 -11.57 -4.43 -4.53
N VAL A 169 -11.28 -3.88 -3.35
CA VAL A 169 -12.21 -3.04 -2.59
C VAL A 169 -12.40 -1.69 -3.30
N LEU A 170 -11.31 -1.04 -3.72
CA LEU A 170 -11.36 0.30 -4.34
C LEU A 170 -12.01 0.31 -5.74
N GLN A 171 -11.98 -0.79 -6.49
CA GLN A 171 -12.67 -0.86 -7.79
C GLN A 171 -14.20 -0.78 -7.67
N GLN A 172 -14.74 -0.96 -6.46
CA GLN A 172 -16.17 -1.04 -6.23
C GLN A 172 -16.75 0.35 -6.00
N HIS A 173 -17.42 0.91 -7.00
CA HIS A 173 -18.09 2.21 -6.90
C HIS A 173 -19.56 2.04 -6.54
N GLY A 174 -20.06 2.86 -5.60
CA GLY A 174 -21.43 2.87 -5.14
C GLY A 174 -21.91 4.26 -4.72
N ILE A 175 -23.01 4.32 -3.95
CA ILE A 175 -23.53 5.57 -3.38
C ILE A 175 -22.59 6.11 -2.31
N VAL A 176 -21.96 5.21 -1.55
CA VAL A 176 -20.86 5.48 -0.62
C VAL A 176 -19.66 4.71 -1.14
N SER A 177 -18.53 5.37 -1.30
CA SER A 177 -17.28 4.77 -1.78
C SER A 177 -16.17 4.96 -0.74
N ILE A 178 -15.28 3.98 -0.69
CA ILE A 178 -14.04 4.01 0.10
C ILE A 178 -12.93 4.51 -0.81
N ASP A 179 -12.08 5.41 -0.32
CA ASP A 179 -10.85 5.79 -1.00
C ASP A 179 -9.62 5.07 -0.41
N TYR A 180 -8.46 5.27 -1.04
CA TYR A 180 -7.23 4.63 -0.59
C TYR A 180 -6.83 5.05 0.83
N HIS A 181 -7.00 6.33 1.20
CA HIS A 181 -6.62 6.83 2.53
C HIS A 181 -7.45 6.19 3.64
N ASP A 182 -8.67 5.78 3.32
CA ASP A 182 -9.55 5.09 4.27
C ASP A 182 -9.03 3.69 4.65
N ILE A 183 -8.36 2.99 3.72
CA ILE A 183 -7.98 1.59 3.88
C ILE A 183 -6.47 1.33 3.82
N LYS A 184 -5.64 2.36 3.68
CA LYS A 184 -4.17 2.20 3.64
C LYS A 184 -3.59 1.46 4.86
N ASP A 185 -4.24 1.58 6.02
CA ASP A 185 -3.82 0.88 7.24
C ASP A 185 -3.92 -0.66 7.12
N LEU A 186 -4.63 -1.19 6.10
CA LEU A 186 -4.62 -2.62 5.80
C LEU A 186 -3.22 -3.10 5.43
N TYR A 187 -2.39 -2.21 4.91
CA TYR A 187 -1.00 -2.53 4.60
C TYR A 187 -0.13 -2.64 5.86
N ASP A 188 -0.51 -2.06 6.98
CA ASP A 188 0.24 -2.13 8.25
C ASP A 188 -0.11 -3.37 9.08
N ALA A 189 -1.00 -4.21 8.56
CA ALA A 189 -1.45 -5.41 9.24
C ALA A 189 -0.59 -6.63 8.89
N ASP A 190 -0.33 -7.48 9.87
CA ASP A 190 0.35 -8.76 9.66
C ASP A 190 -0.50 -9.73 8.82
N CYS A 191 -1.82 -9.68 9.02
CA CYS A 191 -2.79 -10.52 8.35
C CYS A 191 -4.05 -9.75 7.96
N VAL A 192 -4.41 -9.82 6.68
CA VAL A 192 -5.67 -9.28 6.16
C VAL A 192 -6.58 -10.42 5.74
N TYR A 193 -7.77 -10.43 6.28
CA TYR A 193 -8.80 -11.42 5.97
C TYR A 193 -9.98 -10.79 5.26
N GLU A 194 -10.61 -11.55 4.39
CA GLU A 194 -11.91 -11.21 3.81
C GLU A 194 -12.90 -12.34 4.04
N ALA A 195 -14.10 -11.97 4.46
CA ALA A 195 -15.26 -12.86 4.49
C ALA A 195 -16.36 -12.32 3.57
N ARG A 196 -16.98 -13.20 2.78
CA ARG A 196 -18.14 -12.85 1.96
C ARG A 196 -19.35 -13.64 2.44
N ILE A 197 -20.36 -12.91 2.89
CA ILE A 197 -21.59 -13.46 3.46
C ILE A 197 -22.72 -13.22 2.49
N LYS A 198 -23.34 -14.30 2.02
CA LYS A 198 -24.53 -14.23 1.16
C LYS A 198 -25.79 -14.16 1.99
N GLY A 199 -26.66 -13.20 1.69
CA GLY A 199 -27.98 -13.07 2.31
C GLY A 199 -28.90 -14.20 1.85
N LYS A 200 -29.65 -14.75 2.80
CA LYS A 200 -30.66 -15.78 2.55
C LYS A 200 -32.03 -15.19 2.86
N GLY A 201 -32.97 -15.26 1.91
CA GLY A 201 -34.34 -14.75 2.06
C GLY A 201 -34.94 -14.34 0.73
N ALA A 202 -36.25 -14.07 0.76
CA ALA A 202 -37.03 -13.72 -0.43
C ALA A 202 -36.98 -12.23 -0.77
N ASN A 203 -36.56 -11.40 0.18
CA ASN A 203 -36.45 -9.95 0.03
C ASN A 203 -35.23 -9.38 0.76
N ASP A 204 -34.91 -8.10 0.49
CA ASP A 204 -33.74 -7.42 1.04
C ASP A 204 -33.70 -7.44 2.57
N ALA A 205 -34.86 -7.33 3.24
CA ALA A 205 -34.89 -7.31 4.71
C ALA A 205 -34.54 -8.66 5.32
N GLU A 206 -35.07 -9.76 4.75
CA GLU A 206 -34.73 -11.12 5.17
C GLU A 206 -33.29 -11.46 4.87
N GLN A 207 -32.78 -11.08 3.70
CA GLN A 207 -31.38 -11.29 3.31
C GLN A 207 -30.42 -10.54 4.25
N LEU A 208 -30.73 -9.28 4.57
CA LEU A 208 -29.95 -8.51 5.53
C LEU A 208 -29.97 -9.14 6.92
N GLN A 209 -31.15 -9.55 7.39
CA GLN A 209 -31.23 -10.17 8.71
C GLN A 209 -30.41 -11.46 8.79
N SER A 210 -30.44 -12.28 7.74
CA SER A 210 -29.57 -13.46 7.62
C SER A 210 -28.07 -13.13 7.65
N ILE A 211 -27.66 -12.03 7.01
CA ILE A 211 -26.28 -11.54 7.06
C ILE A 211 -25.91 -11.12 8.48
N ILE A 212 -26.76 -10.33 9.16
CA ILE A 212 -26.54 -9.88 10.53
C ILE A 212 -26.42 -11.07 11.49
N ASP A 213 -27.29 -12.06 11.35
CA ASP A 213 -27.25 -13.26 12.19
C ASP A 213 -25.94 -14.05 11.99
N THR A 214 -25.47 -14.14 10.74
CA THR A 214 -24.16 -14.77 10.42
C THR A 214 -23.00 -13.99 11.03
N ILE A 215 -23.00 -12.65 10.94
CA ILE A 215 -21.96 -11.81 11.56
C ILE A 215 -21.91 -12.09 13.07
N ARG A 216 -23.07 -12.08 13.72
CA ARG A 216 -23.17 -12.27 15.17
C ARG A 216 -22.72 -13.66 15.62
N SER A 217 -23.01 -14.69 14.84
CA SER A 217 -22.70 -16.07 15.21
C SER A 217 -21.27 -16.49 14.86
N GLU A 218 -20.70 -15.96 13.77
CA GLU A 218 -19.45 -16.49 13.21
C GLU A 218 -18.27 -15.50 13.24
N TYR A 219 -18.54 -14.18 13.15
CA TYR A 219 -17.49 -13.19 12.94
C TYR A 219 -17.30 -12.18 14.09
N LEU A 220 -18.20 -12.10 15.05
CA LEU A 220 -18.17 -11.07 16.09
C LEU A 220 -16.86 -11.06 16.88
N THR A 221 -16.32 -12.24 17.21
CA THR A 221 -15.07 -12.37 17.97
C THR A 221 -13.88 -11.84 17.16
N GLN A 222 -13.79 -12.17 15.87
CA GLN A 222 -12.73 -11.70 14.98
C GLN A 222 -12.81 -10.17 14.81
N LEU A 223 -14.02 -9.64 14.64
CA LEU A 223 -14.24 -8.21 14.47
C LEU A 223 -13.88 -7.42 15.73
N HIS A 224 -14.14 -7.95 16.94
CA HIS A 224 -13.71 -7.34 18.20
C HIS A 224 -12.17 -7.27 18.35
N SER A 225 -11.46 -8.22 17.74
CA SER A 225 -10.01 -8.23 17.74
C SER A 225 -9.40 -7.35 16.63
N SER A 226 -10.23 -6.88 15.71
CA SER A 226 -9.79 -6.14 14.54
C SER A 226 -9.62 -4.65 14.84
N LYS A 227 -8.50 -4.08 14.38
CA LYS A 227 -8.25 -2.63 14.48
C LYS A 227 -9.11 -1.81 13.52
N LYS A 228 -9.49 -2.38 12.38
CA LYS A 228 -10.24 -1.74 11.30
C LYS A 228 -11.00 -2.77 10.48
N VAL A 229 -12.19 -2.42 10.06
CA VAL A 229 -13.05 -3.26 9.22
C VAL A 229 -13.54 -2.44 8.03
N ALA A 230 -13.27 -2.90 6.81
CA ALA A 230 -13.90 -2.35 5.61
C ALA A 230 -15.08 -3.23 5.21
N VAL A 231 -16.24 -2.62 5.03
CA VAL A 231 -17.49 -3.31 4.72
C VAL A 231 -18.04 -2.86 3.39
N THR A 232 -18.28 -3.82 2.50
CA THR A 232 -18.93 -3.59 1.22
C THR A 232 -20.26 -4.33 1.18
N LEU A 233 -21.37 -3.60 1.08
CA LEU A 233 -22.69 -4.17 0.87
C LEU A 233 -23.08 -4.09 -0.62
N CYS A 234 -23.36 -5.24 -1.21
CA CYS A 234 -23.76 -5.38 -2.61
C CYS A 234 -25.21 -5.88 -2.71
N GLY A 235 -25.95 -5.41 -3.71
CA GLY A 235 -27.22 -6.04 -4.12
C GLY A 235 -28.50 -5.49 -3.56
N SER A 236 -28.48 -4.37 -2.82
CA SER A 236 -29.71 -3.73 -2.32
C SER A 236 -30.27 -2.69 -3.29
N SER A 237 -31.59 -2.66 -3.42
CA SER A 237 -32.34 -1.61 -4.13
C SER A 237 -32.47 -0.30 -3.32
N ASN A 238 -32.40 -0.40 -1.97
CA ASN A 238 -32.43 0.75 -1.05
C ASN A 238 -31.38 0.57 0.06
N PRO A 239 -30.14 0.93 -0.19
CA PRO A 239 -29.04 0.69 0.76
C PRO A 239 -29.14 1.54 2.04
N SER A 240 -29.75 2.73 2.02
CA SER A 240 -29.70 3.67 3.14
C SER A 240 -30.36 3.11 4.41
N GLY A 241 -31.58 2.60 4.32
CA GLY A 241 -32.28 2.03 5.50
C GLY A 241 -31.71 0.68 5.95
N LEU A 242 -30.97 -0.01 5.09
CA LEU A 242 -30.28 -1.25 5.41
C LEU A 242 -28.94 -1.00 6.11
N LEU A 243 -28.24 0.08 5.72
CA LEU A 243 -26.98 0.46 6.35
C LEU A 243 -27.16 0.85 7.83
N GLU A 244 -28.27 1.49 8.20
CA GLU A 244 -28.56 1.81 9.60
C GLU A 244 -28.62 0.55 10.47
N LYS A 245 -29.37 -0.48 10.05
CA LYS A 245 -29.45 -1.75 10.79
C LYS A 245 -28.13 -2.50 10.87
N LEU A 246 -27.35 -2.40 9.81
CA LEU A 246 -26.02 -3.01 9.77
C LEU A 246 -25.04 -2.23 10.66
N ALA A 247 -25.13 -0.89 10.68
CA ALA A 247 -24.37 -0.03 11.56
C ALA A 247 -24.65 -0.34 13.03
N ASP A 248 -25.91 -0.53 13.41
CA ASP A 248 -26.29 -0.95 14.78
C ASP A 248 -25.66 -2.30 15.16
N CYS A 249 -25.54 -3.23 14.20
CA CYS A 249 -24.87 -4.51 14.43
C CYS A 249 -23.37 -4.36 14.60
N MET A 250 -22.78 -3.34 13.98
CA MET A 250 -21.34 -3.05 13.96
C MET A 250 -20.96 -1.91 14.91
N ASP A 251 -21.86 -1.52 15.82
CA ASP A 251 -21.56 -0.49 16.82
C ASP A 251 -20.38 -0.92 17.71
N GLY A 252 -19.48 0.01 17.98
CA GLY A 252 -18.25 -0.25 18.72
C GLY A 252 -17.05 -0.72 17.87
N PHE A 253 -17.23 -0.91 16.56
CA PHE A 253 -16.13 -1.22 15.64
C PHE A 253 -15.69 0.00 14.84
N ASN A 254 -14.40 0.07 14.50
CA ASN A 254 -13.88 1.06 13.56
C ASN A 254 -14.18 0.59 12.12
N VAL A 255 -15.35 0.96 11.60
CA VAL A 255 -15.86 0.47 10.33
C VAL A 255 -15.88 1.54 9.26
N ILE A 256 -15.40 1.19 8.09
CA ILE A 256 -15.53 1.98 6.87
C ILE A 256 -16.51 1.29 5.95
N TRP A 257 -17.44 2.04 5.40
CA TRP A 257 -18.58 1.55 4.65
C TRP A 257 -18.52 1.91 3.18
N GLN A 258 -18.87 0.95 2.32
CA GLN A 258 -19.24 1.24 0.94
C GLN A 258 -20.44 0.39 0.50
N THR A 259 -21.10 0.85 -0.56
CA THR A 259 -22.19 0.12 -1.20
C THR A 259 -21.92 -0.06 -2.67
N ARG A 260 -22.32 -1.19 -3.23
CA ARG A 260 -22.21 -1.47 -4.66
C ARG A 260 -23.57 -1.86 -5.23
N LYS A 261 -23.95 -1.22 -6.36
CA LYS A 261 -25.05 -1.74 -7.17
C LYS A 261 -24.57 -3.00 -7.87
N LEU A 262 -25.28 -4.10 -7.68
CA LEU A 262 -25.14 -5.26 -8.56
C LEU A 262 -25.85 -4.98 -9.88
N SER A 263 -25.48 -5.73 -10.94
CA SER A 263 -26.22 -5.73 -12.20
C SER A 263 -27.68 -6.03 -11.95
N ALA A 264 -28.58 -5.55 -12.80
CA ALA A 264 -30.05 -5.73 -12.66
C ALA A 264 -30.50 -7.21 -12.56
N GLU A 265 -29.61 -8.15 -12.85
CA GLU A 265 -29.85 -9.60 -12.80
C GLU A 265 -29.48 -10.25 -11.45
N ALA A 266 -28.70 -9.59 -10.61
CA ALA A 266 -28.27 -10.16 -9.33
C ALA A 266 -29.33 -9.95 -8.26
N LYS A 267 -29.96 -11.04 -7.86
CA LYS A 267 -31.03 -11.08 -6.82
C LYS A 267 -30.49 -11.34 -5.41
N GLU A 268 -29.20 -11.60 -5.26
CA GLU A 268 -28.60 -11.95 -3.98
C GLU A 268 -27.86 -10.76 -3.37
N MET A 269 -28.13 -10.46 -2.11
CA MET A 269 -27.36 -9.54 -1.32
C MET A 269 -26.08 -10.23 -0.84
N VAL A 270 -24.95 -9.56 -0.98
CA VAL A 270 -23.65 -10.04 -0.50
C VAL A 270 -22.99 -8.96 0.33
N LEU A 271 -22.54 -9.33 1.52
CA LEU A 271 -21.68 -8.50 2.34
C LEU A 271 -20.25 -9.01 2.28
N SER A 272 -19.29 -8.14 1.93
CA SER A 272 -17.87 -8.39 2.10
C SER A 272 -17.38 -7.66 3.34
N LEU A 273 -16.69 -8.39 4.21
CA LEU A 273 -15.99 -7.90 5.39
C LEU A 273 -14.49 -8.08 5.18
N VAL A 274 -13.74 -6.99 5.06
CA VAL A 274 -12.28 -7.01 5.07
C VAL A 274 -11.81 -6.53 6.43
N TYR A 275 -11.05 -7.37 7.15
CA TYR A 275 -10.62 -7.09 8.51
C TYR A 275 -9.19 -7.57 8.78
N VAL A 276 -8.56 -7.01 9.78
CA VAL A 276 -7.18 -7.28 10.19
C VAL A 276 -7.13 -7.88 11.58
N LEU A 277 -6.30 -8.90 11.76
CA LEU A 277 -6.04 -9.53 13.05
C LEU A 277 -4.59 -9.28 13.49
#